data_36e69f20649eab0a4bcd956f535d0ddf
#
_entry.id   36e69f20649eab0a4bcd956f535d0ddf
#
_cell.length_a   1.000
_cell.length_b   1.000
_cell.length_c   1.000
_cell.angle_alpha   90.00
_cell.angle_beta   90.00
_cell.angle_gamma   90.00
#
_symmetry.space_group_name_H-M   'P 1'
#
loop_
_entity.id
_entity.type
_entity.pdbx_description
1 polymer ?
#
loop_
_entity_poly.entity_id
_entity_poly.type
_entity_poly.pdbx_seq_one_letter_code
_entity_poly.pdbx_strand_id
1 'polypeptide(L)'
;MIDFTTHWSERTGLRQDQLVAWLGIARSKYFDWKKRYGKANEHNGKIPRDFWLQPWEKQAILDFQGRYPLEGYRRLAFMMLDQDVVALSPSSVYRVLREAGRLSRSAAKPSSKGSGFVQPSRAHEHWHIDISYLNLGGTFYYLCSILDGFSRIIVHWEIREAMTEKDVEIIVQRARESYPGQKTRIISDNGPQFVARDFKLFVRQVGLEHVRTSPYYPQSNGKKERFYQTLKSEAIRPQSPLDLEDARRVVERFVTYYNEVRLHSAIGYITPRDMLEGRADSIHAERDRKLEEAREKRRLARHQSAA
;
A
#
# COMPACT_ATOMS: atom_id res chain seq x y z
N MET A 1 -26.57 -12.03 41.36
CA MET A 1 -26.46 -13.48 41.11
C MET A 1 -25.81 -14.23 42.29
N ILE A 2 -24.66 -13.80 42.77
CA ILE A 2 -24.00 -14.39 43.94
C ILE A 2 -24.88 -14.23 45.19
N ASP A 3 -25.35 -13.01 45.45
CA ASP A 3 -26.27 -12.75 46.58
C ASP A 3 -27.52 -13.59 46.49
N PHE A 4 -28.09 -13.72 45.30
CA PHE A 4 -29.28 -14.54 45.07
C PHE A 4 -29.02 -16.00 45.43
N THR A 5 -27.95 -16.61 44.93
CA THR A 5 -27.64 -18.03 45.17
C THR A 5 -27.23 -18.26 46.64
N THR A 6 -26.58 -17.30 47.30
CA THR A 6 -26.27 -17.39 48.74
C THR A 6 -27.55 -17.33 49.59
N HIS A 7 -28.38 -16.31 49.35
CA HIS A 7 -29.65 -16.14 50.05
C HIS A 7 -30.55 -17.38 49.96
N TRP A 8 -30.75 -17.88 48.74
CA TRP A 8 -31.62 -19.06 48.56
C TRP A 8 -31.00 -20.35 49.07
N SER A 9 -29.66 -20.50 49.03
CA SER A 9 -28.97 -21.66 49.63
C SER A 9 -29.17 -21.69 51.15
N GLU A 10 -29.05 -20.56 51.82
CA GLU A 10 -29.28 -20.44 53.26
C GLU A 10 -30.76 -20.73 53.66
N ARG A 11 -31.68 -20.22 52.86
CA ARG A 11 -33.10 -20.34 53.13
C ARG A 11 -33.69 -21.72 52.83
N THR A 12 -33.17 -22.42 51.86
CA THR A 12 -33.72 -23.68 51.38
C THR A 12 -32.89 -24.90 51.75
N GLY A 13 -31.67 -24.71 52.23
CA GLY A 13 -30.70 -25.78 52.49
C GLY A 13 -30.12 -26.43 51.23
N LEU A 14 -30.45 -25.90 50.03
CA LEU A 14 -29.95 -26.43 48.77
C LEU A 14 -28.52 -25.95 48.50
N ARG A 15 -27.72 -26.79 47.89
CA ARG A 15 -26.35 -26.44 47.56
C ARG A 15 -26.31 -25.39 46.46
N GLN A 16 -25.40 -24.43 46.57
CA GLN A 16 -25.24 -23.34 45.61
C GLN A 16 -25.00 -23.85 44.15
N ASP A 17 -24.28 -24.97 43.98
CA ASP A 17 -24.03 -25.56 42.65
C ASP A 17 -25.32 -26.11 42.03
N GLN A 18 -26.29 -26.59 42.77
CA GLN A 18 -27.61 -27.00 42.25
C GLN A 18 -28.42 -25.80 41.77
N LEU A 19 -28.43 -24.71 42.54
CA LEU A 19 -29.09 -23.46 42.16
C LEU A 19 -28.47 -22.87 40.88
N VAL A 20 -27.15 -22.90 40.79
CA VAL A 20 -26.38 -22.42 39.60
C VAL A 20 -26.73 -23.27 38.37
N ALA A 21 -26.85 -24.61 38.54
CA ALA A 21 -27.24 -25.50 37.43
C ALA A 21 -28.67 -25.20 36.94
N TRP A 22 -29.62 -24.97 37.84
CA TRP A 22 -30.99 -24.60 37.48
C TRP A 22 -31.09 -23.23 36.79
N LEU A 23 -30.20 -22.33 37.08
CA LEU A 23 -30.11 -21.02 36.42
C LEU A 23 -29.41 -21.08 35.05
N GLY A 24 -28.96 -22.24 34.61
CA GLY A 24 -28.30 -22.42 33.33
C GLY A 24 -26.92 -21.75 33.26
N ILE A 25 -26.27 -21.49 34.40
CA ILE A 25 -24.97 -20.81 34.46
C ILE A 25 -23.87 -21.88 34.53
N ALA A 26 -22.85 -21.74 33.68
CA ALA A 26 -21.69 -22.61 33.76
C ALA A 26 -21.01 -22.48 35.13
N ARG A 27 -20.73 -23.62 35.78
CA ARG A 27 -20.16 -23.69 37.13
C ARG A 27 -18.83 -22.90 37.22
N SER A 28 -17.95 -23.02 36.25
CA SER A 28 -16.70 -22.26 36.18
C SER A 28 -16.94 -20.77 36.22
N LYS A 29 -17.90 -20.26 35.45
CA LYS A 29 -18.26 -18.83 35.38
C LYS A 29 -18.81 -18.32 36.73
N TYR A 30 -19.60 -19.10 37.40
CA TYR A 30 -20.13 -18.74 38.71
C TYR A 30 -19.00 -18.63 39.77
N PHE A 31 -18.11 -19.62 39.85
CA PHE A 31 -16.98 -19.59 40.77
C PHE A 31 -15.99 -18.46 40.48
N ASP A 32 -15.81 -18.10 39.24
CA ASP A 32 -15.05 -16.92 38.86
C ASP A 32 -15.68 -15.62 39.33
N TRP A 33 -17.00 -15.50 39.27
CA TRP A 33 -17.72 -14.37 39.84
C TRP A 33 -17.63 -14.33 41.37
N LYS A 34 -17.76 -15.47 42.02
CA LYS A 34 -17.67 -15.60 43.48
C LYS A 34 -16.28 -15.22 43.98
N LYS A 35 -15.21 -15.62 43.27
CA LYS A 35 -13.82 -15.24 43.57
C LYS A 35 -13.58 -13.72 43.50
N ARG A 36 -14.31 -13.04 42.62
CA ARG A 36 -14.21 -11.60 42.38
C ARG A 36 -15.29 -10.78 43.09
N TYR A 37 -16.19 -11.45 43.83
CA TYR A 37 -17.28 -10.78 44.53
C TYR A 37 -16.77 -9.79 45.56
N GLY A 38 -17.30 -8.56 45.53
CA GLY A 38 -16.85 -7.46 46.40
C GLY A 38 -15.56 -6.76 45.95
N LYS A 39 -14.90 -7.22 44.90
CA LYS A 39 -13.73 -6.53 44.34
C LYS A 39 -14.15 -5.60 43.22
N ALA A 40 -13.44 -4.49 43.07
CA ALA A 40 -13.60 -3.61 41.91
C ALA A 40 -13.42 -4.41 40.63
N ASN A 41 -14.28 -4.16 39.60
CA ASN A 41 -14.18 -4.87 38.33
C ASN A 41 -13.04 -4.30 37.47
N GLU A 42 -11.85 -4.78 37.72
CA GLU A 42 -10.62 -4.37 37.00
C GLU A 42 -10.68 -4.70 35.50
N HIS A 43 -11.56 -5.63 35.09
CA HIS A 43 -11.68 -5.99 33.67
C HIS A 43 -12.28 -4.91 32.77
N ASN A 44 -13.05 -4.00 33.33
CA ASN A 44 -13.63 -2.85 32.60
C ASN A 44 -12.77 -1.58 32.72
N GLY A 45 -11.69 -1.62 33.48
CA GLY A 45 -10.71 -0.55 33.51
C GLY A 45 -10.05 -0.45 32.14
N LYS A 46 -10.06 0.74 31.53
CA LYS A 46 -9.26 1.03 30.35
C LYS A 46 -7.78 1.08 30.75
N ILE A 47 -7.21 -0.08 31.10
CA ILE A 47 -5.77 -0.17 31.36
C ILE A 47 -5.07 0.09 30.04
N PRO A 48 -4.31 1.19 29.91
CA PRO A 48 -3.58 1.47 28.68
C PRO A 48 -2.63 0.31 28.40
N ARG A 49 -2.64 -0.18 27.17
CA ARG A 49 -1.66 -1.17 26.68
C ARG A 49 -0.51 -0.43 26.02
N ASP A 50 0.66 -1.04 25.94
CA ASP A 50 1.89 -0.43 25.42
C ASP A 50 1.75 0.16 24.01
N PHE A 51 0.81 -0.36 23.23
CA PHE A 51 0.52 0.14 21.89
C PHE A 51 -0.53 1.26 21.81
N TRP A 52 -1.09 1.72 22.96
CA TRP A 52 -2.03 2.82 22.94
C TRP A 52 -1.30 4.13 22.73
N LEU A 53 -1.82 4.93 21.79
CA LEU A 53 -1.20 6.18 21.41
C LEU A 53 -1.40 7.27 22.45
N GLN A 54 -0.39 8.10 22.60
CA GLN A 54 -0.47 9.32 23.39
C GLN A 54 -1.34 10.37 22.66
N PRO A 55 -1.94 11.34 23.37
CA PRO A 55 -2.75 12.39 22.76
C PRO A 55 -2.03 13.16 21.65
N TRP A 56 -0.75 13.51 21.84
CA TRP A 56 0.06 14.20 20.84
C TRP A 56 0.31 13.36 19.58
N GLU A 57 0.43 12.04 19.71
CA GLU A 57 0.60 11.13 18.56
C GLU A 57 -0.67 11.09 17.70
N LYS A 58 -1.85 11.08 18.35
CA LYS A 58 -3.14 11.16 17.64
C LYS A 58 -3.25 12.48 16.88
N GLN A 59 -2.87 13.60 17.50
CA GLN A 59 -2.89 14.90 16.85
C GLN A 59 -1.91 14.95 15.66
N ALA A 60 -0.68 14.44 15.82
CA ALA A 60 0.30 14.38 14.75
C ALA A 60 -0.22 13.60 13.52
N ILE A 61 -0.97 12.49 13.72
CA ILE A 61 -1.61 11.74 12.62
C ILE A 61 -2.62 12.62 11.88
N LEU A 62 -3.47 13.35 12.61
CA LEU A 62 -4.51 14.20 12.03
C LEU A 62 -3.91 15.37 11.24
N ASP A 63 -2.87 15.99 11.78
CA ASP A 63 -2.16 17.11 11.15
C ASP A 63 -1.41 16.63 9.88
N PHE A 64 -0.78 15.46 9.96
CA PHE A 64 -0.09 14.87 8.81
C PHE A 64 -1.08 14.49 7.69
N GLN A 65 -2.21 13.90 8.04
CA GLN A 65 -3.27 13.60 7.06
C GLN A 65 -3.84 14.87 6.43
N GLY A 66 -3.95 15.97 7.19
CA GLY A 66 -4.36 17.27 6.66
C GLY A 66 -3.40 17.82 5.60
N ARG A 67 -2.09 17.56 5.73
CA ARG A 67 -1.07 17.92 4.71
C ARG A 67 -1.08 17.01 3.48
N TYR A 68 -1.49 15.75 3.65
CA TYR A 68 -1.52 14.74 2.59
C TYR A 68 -2.90 14.08 2.46
N PRO A 69 -3.95 14.84 2.11
CA PRO A 69 -5.35 14.37 2.17
C PRO A 69 -5.68 13.27 1.15
N LEU A 70 -4.89 13.15 0.08
CA LEU A 70 -5.10 12.16 -0.98
C LEU A 70 -4.43 10.82 -0.66
N GLU A 71 -3.61 10.76 0.39
CA GLU A 71 -2.87 9.55 0.71
C GLU A 71 -3.68 8.58 1.58
N GLY A 72 -3.63 7.31 1.23
CA GLY A 72 -4.27 6.26 2.02
C GLY A 72 -3.55 6.02 3.36
N TYR A 73 -4.29 5.66 4.39
CA TYR A 73 -3.79 5.48 5.77
C TYR A 73 -2.54 4.59 5.90
N ARG A 74 -2.41 3.56 5.05
CA ARG A 74 -1.21 2.70 5.07
C ARG A 74 0.03 3.44 4.60
N ARG A 75 -0.09 4.21 3.51
CA ARG A 75 1.02 5.03 3.02
C ARG A 75 1.36 6.13 4.01
N LEU A 76 0.36 6.83 4.55
CA LEU A 76 0.55 7.83 5.60
C LEU A 76 1.34 7.27 6.79
N ALA A 77 1.04 6.04 7.24
CA ALA A 77 1.77 5.41 8.33
C ALA A 77 3.27 5.27 8.04
N PHE A 78 3.62 4.77 6.86
CA PHE A 78 5.03 4.64 6.48
C PHE A 78 5.71 5.98 6.20
N MET A 79 4.99 6.94 5.60
CA MET A 79 5.52 8.30 5.43
C MET A 79 5.86 8.97 6.77
N MET A 80 4.97 8.88 7.76
CA MET A 80 5.22 9.43 9.11
C MET A 80 6.40 8.74 9.78
N LEU A 81 6.52 7.42 9.62
CA LEU A 81 7.61 6.61 10.17
C LEU A 81 8.97 6.97 9.54
N ASP A 82 9.01 7.16 8.22
CA ASP A 82 10.21 7.50 7.48
C ASP A 82 10.65 8.96 7.76
N GLN A 83 9.71 9.87 8.01
CA GLN A 83 9.95 11.29 8.32
C GLN A 83 10.10 11.57 9.83
N ASP A 84 10.19 10.55 10.67
CA ASP A 84 10.32 10.66 12.13
C ASP A 84 9.22 11.50 12.80
N VAL A 85 8.02 11.56 12.18
CA VAL A 85 6.88 12.29 12.74
C VAL A 85 6.26 11.51 13.90
N VAL A 86 5.92 10.25 13.65
CA VAL A 86 5.43 9.32 14.68
C VAL A 86 5.59 7.88 14.21
N ALA A 87 6.10 7.01 15.07
CA ALA A 87 6.32 5.61 14.76
C ALA A 87 5.15 4.75 15.25
N LEU A 88 4.33 4.26 14.30
CA LEU A 88 3.14 3.45 14.60
C LEU A 88 2.70 2.57 13.43
N SER A 89 1.92 1.55 13.75
CA SER A 89 1.41 0.62 12.74
C SER A 89 0.30 1.23 11.89
N PRO A 90 0.14 0.80 10.63
CA PRO A 90 -0.98 1.22 9.79
C PRO A 90 -2.37 1.01 10.43
N SER A 91 -2.52 -0.04 11.25
CA SER A 91 -3.79 -0.29 11.98
C SER A 91 -4.09 0.78 13.01
N SER A 92 -3.08 1.38 13.62
CA SER A 92 -3.24 2.48 14.58
C SER A 92 -3.66 3.77 13.87
N VAL A 93 -3.02 4.08 12.73
CA VAL A 93 -3.44 5.22 11.88
C VAL A 93 -4.89 5.06 11.44
N TYR A 94 -5.26 3.87 10.97
CA TYR A 94 -6.63 3.58 10.56
C TYR A 94 -7.63 3.88 11.67
N ARG A 95 -7.36 3.43 12.91
CA ARG A 95 -8.26 3.64 14.05
C ARG A 95 -8.44 5.12 14.39
N VAL A 96 -7.34 5.90 14.42
CA VAL A 96 -7.39 7.34 14.68
C VAL A 96 -8.16 8.08 13.60
N LEU A 97 -7.87 7.82 12.32
CA LEU A 97 -8.57 8.47 11.20
C LEU A 97 -10.05 8.07 11.13
N ARG A 98 -10.39 6.82 11.49
CA ARG A 98 -11.77 6.36 11.58
C ARG A 98 -12.54 7.07 12.70
N GLU A 99 -11.93 7.17 13.89
CA GLU A 99 -12.49 7.87 15.04
C GLU A 99 -12.76 9.35 14.71
N ALA A 100 -11.86 10.00 13.98
CA ALA A 100 -11.98 11.38 13.53
C ALA A 100 -12.90 11.57 12.28
N GLY A 101 -13.53 10.51 11.75
CA GLY A 101 -14.38 10.59 10.57
C GLY A 101 -13.65 10.94 9.25
N ARG A 102 -12.31 10.81 9.20
CA ARG A 102 -11.48 11.23 8.07
C ARG A 102 -11.16 10.11 7.06
N LEU A 103 -11.81 8.95 7.16
CA LEU A 103 -11.68 7.89 6.17
C LEU A 103 -12.78 8.01 5.12
N SER A 104 -12.38 8.18 3.85
CA SER A 104 -13.31 8.05 2.74
C SER A 104 -13.79 6.59 2.63
N ARG A 105 -15.09 6.39 2.40
CA ARG A 105 -15.64 5.08 2.06
C ARG A 105 -15.21 4.73 0.63
N SER A 106 -14.05 4.13 0.47
CA SER A 106 -13.68 3.55 -0.83
C SER A 106 -14.39 2.22 -0.99
N ALA A 107 -15.31 2.16 -1.93
CA ALA A 107 -15.89 0.92 -2.42
C ALA A 107 -14.92 0.21 -3.40
N ALA A 108 -13.66 0.06 -3.03
CA ALA A 108 -12.71 -0.66 -3.85
C ALA A 108 -13.13 -2.13 -3.94
N LYS A 109 -13.51 -2.56 -5.14
CA LYS A 109 -13.74 -3.98 -5.41
C LYS A 109 -12.46 -4.76 -5.12
N PRO A 110 -12.54 -5.91 -4.44
CA PRO A 110 -11.36 -6.74 -4.23
C PRO A 110 -10.79 -7.17 -5.59
N SER A 111 -9.49 -6.93 -5.79
CA SER A 111 -8.77 -7.37 -6.97
C SER A 111 -8.69 -8.89 -6.95
N SER A 112 -9.25 -9.56 -7.95
CA SER A 112 -8.99 -10.98 -8.17
C SER A 112 -7.54 -11.17 -8.60
N LYS A 113 -6.74 -11.81 -7.76
CA LYS A 113 -5.38 -12.19 -8.14
C LYS A 113 -5.47 -13.37 -9.10
N GLY A 114 -5.05 -13.18 -10.36
CA GLY A 114 -4.87 -14.29 -11.28
C GLY A 114 -3.70 -15.17 -10.88
N SER A 115 -3.88 -16.46 -11.01
CA SER A 115 -2.81 -17.46 -10.89
C SER A 115 -2.15 -17.64 -12.27
N GLY A 116 -0.82 -17.63 -12.37
CA GLY A 116 -0.12 -18.08 -13.57
C GLY A 116 0.91 -17.14 -14.18
N PHE A 117 1.09 -15.92 -13.71
CA PHE A 117 2.19 -15.06 -14.16
C PHE A 117 3.39 -15.17 -13.21
N VAL A 118 4.54 -15.62 -13.77
CA VAL A 118 5.79 -15.67 -13.01
C VAL A 118 6.24 -14.23 -12.73
N GLN A 119 6.27 -13.84 -11.46
CA GLN A 119 6.74 -12.52 -11.08
C GLN A 119 8.26 -12.44 -11.22
N PRO A 120 8.82 -11.31 -11.70
CA PRO A 120 10.26 -11.13 -11.76
C PRO A 120 10.87 -11.18 -10.34
N SER A 121 12.03 -11.82 -10.25
CA SER A 121 12.79 -12.00 -9.01
C SER A 121 13.85 -10.93 -8.78
N ARG A 122 14.21 -10.19 -9.84
CA ARG A 122 15.24 -9.14 -9.83
C ARG A 122 14.87 -7.98 -10.73
N ALA A 123 15.54 -6.84 -10.50
CA ALA A 123 15.41 -5.66 -11.35
C ALA A 123 15.78 -5.96 -12.81
N HIS A 124 15.09 -5.31 -13.71
CA HIS A 124 15.26 -5.40 -15.16
C HIS A 124 15.06 -6.79 -15.79
N GLU A 125 14.54 -7.76 -15.05
CA GLU A 125 14.17 -9.06 -15.60
C GLU A 125 12.98 -8.95 -16.55
N HIS A 126 11.96 -8.15 -16.15
CA HIS A 126 10.77 -7.91 -16.98
C HIS A 126 10.49 -6.41 -17.10
N TRP A 127 10.43 -5.90 -18.31
CA TRP A 127 9.92 -4.56 -18.62
C TRP A 127 8.53 -4.63 -19.23
N HIS A 128 7.59 -3.99 -18.59
CA HIS A 128 6.23 -3.85 -19.12
C HIS A 128 6.14 -2.56 -19.93
N ILE A 129 5.86 -2.66 -21.21
CA ILE A 129 5.64 -1.53 -22.11
C ILE A 129 4.17 -1.44 -22.49
N ASP A 130 3.66 -0.21 -22.58
CA ASP A 130 2.27 0.03 -22.95
C ASP A 130 2.09 1.48 -23.42
N ILE A 131 1.05 1.72 -24.22
CA ILE A 131 0.70 3.02 -24.76
C ILE A 131 -0.68 3.42 -24.22
N SER A 132 -0.76 4.62 -23.64
CA SER A 132 -2.00 5.21 -23.17
C SER A 132 -2.29 6.53 -23.86
N TYR A 133 -3.57 6.85 -24.02
CA TYR A 133 -4.00 8.11 -24.58
C TYR A 133 -4.15 9.19 -23.49
N LEU A 134 -3.67 10.40 -23.80
CA LEU A 134 -3.89 11.60 -23.05
C LEU A 134 -4.75 12.54 -23.90
N ASN A 135 -5.91 12.93 -23.41
CA ASN A 135 -6.75 13.94 -24.05
C ASN A 135 -6.40 15.31 -23.44
N LEU A 136 -5.89 16.21 -24.26
CA LEU A 136 -5.50 17.57 -23.89
C LEU A 136 -6.30 18.55 -24.79
N GLY A 137 -7.28 19.23 -24.19
CA GLY A 137 -8.08 20.20 -24.93
C GLY A 137 -8.84 19.62 -26.14
N GLY A 138 -9.20 18.34 -26.14
CA GLY A 138 -9.86 17.67 -27.26
C GLY A 138 -8.91 16.96 -28.23
N THR A 139 -7.60 17.19 -28.15
CA THR A 139 -6.58 16.49 -28.95
C THR A 139 -6.02 15.30 -28.20
N PHE A 140 -5.90 14.16 -28.88
CA PHE A 140 -5.33 12.94 -28.30
C PHE A 140 -3.83 12.83 -28.58
N TYR A 141 -3.06 12.63 -27.53
CA TYR A 141 -1.63 12.34 -27.57
C TYR A 141 -1.35 10.94 -27.03
N TYR A 142 -0.22 10.37 -27.43
CA TYR A 142 0.17 9.02 -27.05
C TYR A 142 1.28 9.08 -25.99
N LEU A 143 1.01 8.53 -24.83
CA LEU A 143 2.01 8.33 -23.78
C LEU A 143 2.47 6.86 -23.81
N CYS A 144 3.68 6.61 -24.27
CA CYS A 144 4.35 5.33 -24.12
C CYS A 144 5.22 5.37 -22.87
N SER A 145 5.19 4.31 -22.06
CA SER A 145 6.10 4.19 -20.92
C SER A 145 6.53 2.76 -20.68
N ILE A 146 7.70 2.59 -20.10
CA ILE A 146 8.32 1.32 -19.74
C ILE A 146 8.43 1.25 -18.22
N LEU A 147 7.88 0.20 -17.62
CA LEU A 147 7.88 -0.02 -16.18
C LEU A 147 8.62 -1.32 -15.87
N ASP A 148 9.59 -1.27 -14.96
CA ASP A 148 10.22 -2.48 -14.45
C ASP A 148 9.26 -3.28 -13.58
N GLY A 149 9.12 -4.56 -13.89
CA GLY A 149 8.16 -5.46 -13.25
C GLY A 149 8.49 -5.80 -11.81
N PHE A 150 9.75 -5.69 -11.40
CA PHE A 150 10.23 -5.97 -10.05
C PHE A 150 10.14 -4.72 -9.17
N SER A 151 10.91 -3.70 -9.48
CA SER A 151 11.03 -2.47 -8.68
C SER A 151 9.85 -1.52 -8.83
N ARG A 152 9.05 -1.65 -9.89
CA ARG A 152 7.97 -0.72 -10.27
C ARG A 152 8.46 0.62 -10.78
N ILE A 153 9.76 0.82 -10.98
CA ILE A 153 10.32 2.06 -11.51
C ILE A 153 9.85 2.30 -12.94
N ILE A 154 9.57 3.54 -13.28
CA ILE A 154 9.40 3.95 -14.68
C ILE A 154 10.79 4.14 -15.25
N VAL A 155 11.18 3.22 -16.13
CA VAL A 155 12.50 3.16 -16.76
C VAL A 155 12.65 4.26 -17.80
N HIS A 156 11.61 4.44 -18.62
CA HIS A 156 11.53 5.48 -19.64
C HIS A 156 10.10 5.81 -20.02
N TRP A 157 9.85 7.00 -20.51
CA TRP A 157 8.54 7.43 -21.01
C TRP A 157 8.66 8.53 -22.06
N GLU A 158 7.72 8.60 -23.00
CA GLU A 158 7.61 9.70 -23.96
C GLU A 158 6.15 9.99 -24.29
N ILE A 159 5.85 11.26 -24.57
CA ILE A 159 4.57 11.71 -25.11
C ILE A 159 4.80 12.22 -26.55
N ARG A 160 3.98 11.73 -27.48
CA ARG A 160 4.08 12.08 -28.91
C ARG A 160 2.69 12.31 -29.50
N GLU A 161 2.62 13.07 -30.60
CA GLU A 161 1.39 13.28 -31.39
C GLU A 161 0.95 12.03 -32.12
N ALA A 162 1.91 11.23 -32.57
CA ALA A 162 1.71 9.93 -33.18
C ALA A 162 2.63 8.90 -32.50
N MET A 163 2.28 7.64 -32.58
CA MET A 163 3.07 6.53 -32.02
C MET A 163 3.13 5.38 -33.00
N THR A 164 4.17 5.39 -33.80
CA THR A 164 4.47 4.32 -34.77
C THR A 164 5.31 3.22 -34.14
N GLU A 165 5.54 2.13 -34.84
CA GLU A 165 6.46 1.07 -34.40
C GLU A 165 7.89 1.58 -34.22
N LYS A 166 8.38 2.46 -35.13
CA LYS A 166 9.71 3.09 -35.06
C LYS A 166 9.85 3.97 -33.81
N ASP A 167 8.77 4.66 -33.42
CA ASP A 167 8.77 5.44 -32.19
C ASP A 167 8.94 4.54 -30.97
N VAL A 168 8.29 3.40 -30.95
CA VAL A 168 8.42 2.41 -29.87
C VAL A 168 9.82 1.79 -29.84
N GLU A 169 10.43 1.51 -30.99
CA GLU A 169 11.83 1.05 -31.08
C GLU A 169 12.79 2.05 -30.46
N ILE A 170 12.66 3.35 -30.79
CA ILE A 170 13.46 4.43 -30.21
C ILE A 170 13.28 4.48 -28.69
N ILE A 171 12.05 4.40 -28.19
CA ILE A 171 11.73 4.42 -26.76
C ILE A 171 12.39 3.24 -26.03
N VAL A 172 12.33 2.04 -26.60
CA VAL A 172 13.00 0.85 -26.06
C VAL A 172 14.52 1.00 -26.10
N GLN A 173 15.07 1.55 -27.18
CA GLN A 173 16.50 1.79 -27.31
C GLN A 173 17.00 2.78 -26.24
N ARG A 174 16.31 3.91 -26.01
CA ARG A 174 16.64 4.87 -24.96
C ARG A 174 16.58 4.27 -23.55
N ALA A 175 15.58 3.41 -23.30
CA ALA A 175 15.50 2.68 -22.05
C ALA A 175 16.71 1.75 -21.83
N ARG A 176 17.17 1.07 -22.88
CA ARG A 176 18.37 0.22 -22.82
C ARG A 176 19.65 1.01 -22.60
N GLU A 177 19.76 2.18 -23.20
CA GLU A 177 20.92 3.09 -23.01
C GLU A 177 21.02 3.55 -21.55
N SER A 178 19.88 3.75 -20.88
CA SER A 178 19.85 4.09 -19.45
C SER A 178 20.27 2.92 -18.54
N TYR A 179 20.11 1.66 -19.00
CA TYR A 179 20.43 0.45 -18.24
C TYR A 179 21.14 -0.58 -19.15
N PRO A 180 22.42 -0.31 -19.50
CA PRO A 180 23.16 -1.15 -20.45
C PRO A 180 23.42 -2.55 -19.89
N GLY A 181 23.53 -3.53 -20.80
CA GLY A 181 23.92 -4.90 -20.46
C GLY A 181 22.82 -5.78 -19.86
N GLN A 182 21.60 -5.26 -19.69
CA GLN A 182 20.49 -6.03 -19.14
C GLN A 182 19.85 -6.94 -20.22
N LYS A 183 19.70 -8.23 -19.87
CA LYS A 183 18.93 -9.19 -20.67
C LYS A 183 17.47 -9.18 -20.21
N THR A 184 16.70 -8.26 -20.75
CA THR A 184 15.35 -7.97 -20.32
C THR A 184 14.30 -8.64 -21.22
N ARG A 185 13.26 -9.19 -20.62
CA ARG A 185 12.06 -9.62 -21.31
C ARG A 185 11.06 -8.46 -21.39
N ILE A 186 10.71 -8.03 -22.61
CA ILE A 186 9.68 -7.02 -22.85
C ILE A 186 8.31 -7.69 -22.86
N ILE A 187 7.40 -7.18 -22.07
CA ILE A 187 6.02 -7.62 -21.98
C ILE A 187 5.13 -6.49 -22.49
N SER A 188 4.39 -6.74 -23.56
CA SER A 188 3.43 -5.79 -24.14
C SER A 188 2.05 -6.41 -24.29
N ASP A 189 1.05 -5.60 -24.57
CA ASP A 189 -0.22 -6.05 -25.11
C ASP A 189 -0.09 -6.42 -26.60
N ASN A 190 -1.23 -6.63 -27.29
CA ASN A 190 -1.31 -6.91 -28.71
C ASN A 190 -1.57 -5.67 -29.57
N GLY A 191 -1.17 -4.49 -29.10
CA GLY A 191 -1.26 -3.26 -29.88
C GLY A 191 -0.53 -3.38 -31.24
N PRO A 192 -1.00 -2.68 -32.32
CA PRO A 192 -0.45 -2.82 -33.66
C PRO A 192 1.05 -2.57 -33.72
N GLN A 193 1.57 -1.64 -32.93
CA GLN A 193 2.99 -1.31 -32.85
C GLN A 193 3.84 -2.48 -32.35
N PHE A 194 3.32 -3.28 -31.40
CA PHE A 194 4.02 -4.42 -30.78
C PHE A 194 3.90 -5.73 -31.60
N VAL A 195 2.91 -5.83 -32.48
CA VAL A 195 2.76 -7.01 -33.35
C VAL A 195 3.49 -6.87 -34.67
N ALA A 196 3.92 -5.66 -35.03
CA ALA A 196 4.65 -5.34 -36.25
C ALA A 196 5.90 -6.21 -36.42
N ARG A 197 6.21 -6.55 -37.70
CA ARG A 197 7.34 -7.41 -38.04
C ARG A 197 8.66 -6.75 -37.66
N ASP A 198 8.78 -5.45 -37.94
CA ASP A 198 10.03 -4.72 -37.76
C ASP A 198 10.34 -4.55 -36.26
N PHE A 199 9.36 -4.27 -35.42
CA PHE A 199 9.54 -4.27 -33.97
C PHE A 199 10.04 -5.62 -33.42
N LYS A 200 9.52 -6.74 -33.92
CA LYS A 200 9.99 -8.09 -33.52
C LYS A 200 11.42 -8.35 -33.96
N LEU A 201 11.79 -7.90 -35.15
CA LEU A 201 13.16 -8.02 -35.67
C LEU A 201 14.11 -7.15 -34.81
N PHE A 202 13.74 -5.90 -34.55
CA PHE A 202 14.51 -5.00 -33.69
C PHE A 202 14.77 -5.62 -32.32
N VAL A 203 13.72 -6.09 -31.63
CA VAL A 203 13.86 -6.69 -30.26
C VAL A 203 14.85 -7.86 -30.26
N ARG A 204 14.80 -8.73 -31.30
CA ARG A 204 15.75 -9.84 -31.47
C ARG A 204 17.17 -9.37 -31.74
N GLN A 205 17.34 -8.41 -32.65
CA GLN A 205 18.66 -7.84 -33.01
C GLN A 205 19.36 -7.21 -31.81
N VAL A 206 18.59 -6.55 -30.92
CA VAL A 206 19.14 -5.94 -29.73
C VAL A 206 19.27 -6.91 -28.53
N GLY A 207 19.01 -8.20 -28.74
CA GLY A 207 19.20 -9.26 -27.75
C GLY A 207 18.17 -9.27 -26.62
N LEU A 208 16.97 -8.71 -26.85
CA LEU A 208 15.86 -8.75 -25.92
C LEU A 208 14.88 -9.87 -26.26
N GLU A 209 14.11 -10.33 -25.28
CA GLU A 209 13.00 -11.26 -25.47
C GLU A 209 11.67 -10.49 -25.47
N HIS A 210 10.77 -10.78 -26.41
CA HIS A 210 9.44 -10.18 -26.46
C HIS A 210 8.36 -11.21 -26.17
N VAL A 211 7.55 -10.94 -25.14
CA VAL A 211 6.39 -11.73 -24.76
C VAL A 211 5.14 -10.86 -24.83
N ARG A 212 4.17 -11.30 -25.62
CA ARG A 212 2.87 -10.65 -25.71
C ARG A 212 1.91 -11.25 -24.70
N THR A 213 1.11 -10.39 -24.07
CA THR A 213 0.06 -10.87 -23.17
C THR A 213 -1.01 -11.60 -23.97
N SER A 214 -1.49 -12.73 -23.44
CA SER A 214 -2.63 -13.41 -24.07
C SER A 214 -3.88 -12.54 -23.96
N PRO A 215 -4.75 -12.50 -25.00
CA PRO A 215 -6.01 -11.76 -24.96
C PRO A 215 -6.92 -12.15 -23.79
N TYR A 216 -6.77 -13.35 -23.26
CA TYR A 216 -7.54 -13.88 -22.12
C TYR A 216 -6.84 -13.70 -20.75
N TYR A 217 -5.66 -13.03 -20.70
CA TYR A 217 -4.90 -12.80 -19.49
C TYR A 217 -4.57 -11.30 -19.30
N PRO A 218 -5.57 -10.44 -19.11
CA PRO A 218 -5.36 -9.01 -18.92
C PRO A 218 -4.51 -8.68 -17.69
N GLN A 219 -4.39 -9.61 -16.75
CA GLN A 219 -3.66 -9.41 -15.50
C GLN A 219 -2.14 -9.23 -15.67
N SER A 220 -1.56 -9.69 -16.78
CA SER A 220 -0.15 -9.48 -17.09
C SER A 220 0.19 -8.00 -17.35
N ASN A 221 -0.76 -7.19 -17.80
CA ASN A 221 -0.60 -5.74 -17.97
C ASN A 221 -1.19 -4.89 -16.83
N GLY A 222 -1.80 -5.51 -15.83
CA GLY A 222 -2.40 -4.82 -14.68
C GLY A 222 -1.45 -3.90 -13.89
N LYS A 223 -0.12 -4.12 -14.00
CA LYS A 223 0.90 -3.23 -13.44
C LYS A 223 0.90 -1.87 -14.15
N LYS A 224 0.80 -1.88 -15.48
CA LYS A 224 0.78 -0.69 -16.32
C LYS A 224 -0.56 0.05 -16.24
N GLU A 225 -1.66 -0.68 -16.27
CA GLU A 225 -3.00 -0.10 -16.08
C GLU A 225 -3.08 0.67 -14.78
N ARG A 226 -2.56 0.10 -13.68
CA ARG A 226 -2.52 0.78 -12.37
C ARG A 226 -1.61 2.01 -12.39
N PHE A 227 -0.47 1.96 -13.07
CA PHE A 227 0.38 3.13 -13.23
C PHE A 227 -0.34 4.25 -13.96
N TYR A 228 -0.94 3.99 -15.12
CA TYR A 228 -1.68 5.00 -15.87
C TYR A 228 -2.90 5.54 -15.11
N GLN A 229 -3.62 4.68 -14.41
CA GLN A 229 -4.71 5.11 -13.55
C GLN A 229 -4.22 6.09 -12.48
N THR A 230 -3.09 5.79 -11.84
CA THR A 230 -2.46 6.63 -10.82
C THR A 230 -1.99 7.96 -11.43
N LEU A 231 -1.26 7.93 -12.55
CA LEU A 231 -0.81 9.12 -13.26
C LEU A 231 -2.00 10.03 -13.65
N LYS A 232 -3.05 9.45 -14.25
CA LYS A 232 -4.23 10.22 -14.67
C LYS A 232 -4.98 10.82 -13.48
N SER A 233 -5.10 10.12 -12.37
CA SER A 233 -5.84 10.59 -11.19
C SER A 233 -5.06 11.54 -10.30
N GLU A 234 -3.74 11.32 -10.14
CA GLU A 234 -2.90 12.10 -9.21
C GLU A 234 -2.17 13.28 -9.89
N ALA A 235 -1.99 13.25 -11.22
CA ALA A 235 -1.27 14.30 -11.93
C ALA A 235 -2.07 14.96 -13.07
N ILE A 236 -2.53 14.20 -14.07
CA ILE A 236 -3.12 14.78 -15.28
C ILE A 236 -4.44 15.51 -14.97
N ARG A 237 -5.38 14.84 -14.29
CA ARG A 237 -6.69 15.42 -13.98
C ARG A 237 -6.61 16.65 -13.06
N PRO A 238 -5.83 16.62 -11.94
CA PRO A 238 -5.73 17.78 -11.05
C PRO A 238 -5.04 18.98 -11.67
N GLN A 239 -4.03 18.76 -12.53
CA GLN A 239 -3.24 19.84 -13.12
C GLN A 239 -3.79 20.32 -14.49
N SER A 240 -4.68 19.51 -15.15
CA SER A 240 -5.35 19.86 -16.40
C SER A 240 -4.43 20.49 -17.44
N PRO A 241 -3.36 19.82 -17.90
CA PRO A 241 -2.39 20.41 -18.83
C PRO A 241 -3.06 20.90 -20.11
N LEU A 242 -2.64 22.08 -20.59
CA LEU A 242 -3.28 22.78 -21.70
C LEU A 242 -2.75 22.34 -23.06
N ASP A 243 -1.47 22.02 -23.13
CA ASP A 243 -0.77 21.61 -24.34
C ASP A 243 0.20 20.44 -24.11
N LEU A 244 0.88 20.01 -25.19
CA LEU A 244 1.80 18.90 -25.14
C LEU A 244 3.02 19.18 -24.22
N GLU A 245 3.56 20.38 -24.24
CA GLU A 245 4.74 20.75 -23.43
C GLU A 245 4.38 20.82 -21.96
N ASP A 246 3.20 21.35 -21.65
CA ASP A 246 2.69 21.34 -20.28
C ASP A 246 2.44 19.91 -19.78
N ALA A 247 1.87 19.06 -20.62
CA ALA A 247 1.70 17.63 -20.29
C ALA A 247 3.03 16.91 -20.05
N ARG A 248 4.07 17.22 -20.84
CA ARG A 248 5.43 16.69 -20.63
C ARG A 248 5.97 17.09 -19.26
N ARG A 249 5.86 18.39 -18.89
CA ARG A 249 6.27 18.89 -17.57
C ARG A 249 5.52 18.22 -16.42
N VAL A 250 4.22 18.04 -16.59
CA VAL A 250 3.37 17.36 -15.58
C VAL A 250 3.78 15.91 -15.40
N VAL A 251 3.97 15.17 -16.49
CA VAL A 251 4.37 13.76 -16.46
C VAL A 251 5.79 13.60 -15.92
N GLU A 252 6.72 14.46 -16.30
CA GLU A 252 8.11 14.44 -15.80
C GLU A 252 8.16 14.60 -14.28
N ARG A 253 7.50 15.63 -13.74
CA ARG A 253 7.40 15.84 -12.30
C ARG A 253 6.75 14.65 -11.59
N PHE A 254 5.69 14.11 -12.18
CA PHE A 254 5.01 12.97 -11.60
C PHE A 254 5.88 11.70 -11.63
N VAL A 255 6.58 11.41 -12.72
CA VAL A 255 7.45 10.24 -12.83
C VAL A 255 8.63 10.34 -11.85
N THR A 256 9.22 11.53 -11.71
CA THR A 256 10.25 11.77 -10.71
C THR A 256 9.72 11.51 -9.30
N TYR A 257 8.58 12.11 -8.95
CA TYR A 257 7.93 11.87 -7.66
C TYR A 257 7.58 10.38 -7.47
N TYR A 258 7.03 9.72 -8.50
CA TYR A 258 6.66 8.31 -8.47
C TYR A 258 7.85 7.40 -8.21
N ASN A 259 8.98 7.67 -8.87
CA ASN A 259 10.19 6.87 -8.74
C ASN A 259 10.94 7.10 -7.43
N GLU A 260 11.05 8.36 -6.97
CA GLU A 260 11.96 8.77 -5.89
C GLU A 260 11.27 8.94 -4.52
N VAL A 261 9.97 9.24 -4.51
CA VAL A 261 9.28 9.68 -3.28
C VAL A 261 8.06 8.84 -2.94
N ARG A 262 7.30 8.44 -3.97
CA ARG A 262 6.03 7.76 -3.76
C ARG A 262 6.22 6.33 -3.26
N LEU A 263 5.75 6.04 -2.04
CA LEU A 263 5.77 4.70 -1.47
C LEU A 263 4.78 3.77 -2.19
N HIS A 264 5.25 2.61 -2.64
CA HIS A 264 4.47 1.71 -3.48
C HIS A 264 4.04 0.44 -2.73
N SER A 265 2.72 0.22 -2.60
CA SER A 265 2.17 -0.87 -1.79
C SER A 265 2.57 -2.28 -2.26
N ALA A 266 2.82 -2.48 -3.56
CA ALA A 266 3.17 -3.79 -4.12
C ALA A 266 4.62 -4.22 -3.82
N ILE A 267 5.46 -3.30 -3.34
CA ILE A 267 6.87 -3.53 -2.98
C ILE A 267 7.17 -3.16 -1.52
N GLY A 268 6.18 -3.32 -0.62
CA GLY A 268 6.39 -3.12 0.82
C GLY A 268 6.38 -1.65 1.27
N TYR A 269 5.74 -0.76 0.52
CA TYR A 269 5.70 0.69 0.83
C TYR A 269 7.08 1.34 0.89
N ILE A 270 7.97 0.96 -0.01
CA ILE A 270 9.20 1.68 -0.31
C ILE A 270 9.09 2.38 -1.67
N THR A 271 10.04 3.24 -2.02
CA THR A 271 10.06 3.86 -3.35
C THR A 271 10.52 2.87 -4.41
N PRO A 272 10.09 3.02 -5.68
CA PRO A 272 10.64 2.24 -6.79
C PRO A 272 12.17 2.33 -6.90
N ARG A 273 12.75 3.49 -6.60
CA ARG A 273 14.20 3.70 -6.59
C ARG A 273 14.89 2.88 -5.50
N ASP A 274 14.36 2.89 -4.27
CA ASP A 274 14.90 2.09 -3.17
C ASP A 274 14.89 0.60 -3.47
N MET A 275 13.78 0.13 -4.08
CA MET A 275 13.66 -1.26 -4.49
C MET A 275 14.65 -1.61 -5.60
N LEU A 276 14.85 -0.73 -6.59
CA LEU A 276 15.82 -0.92 -7.67
C LEU A 276 17.25 -1.03 -7.14
N GLU A 277 17.60 -0.20 -6.17
CA GLU A 277 18.93 -0.13 -5.58
C GLU A 277 19.15 -1.15 -4.44
N GLY A 278 18.19 -2.01 -4.17
CA GLY A 278 18.31 -3.09 -3.18
C GLY A 278 18.27 -2.61 -1.71
N ARG A 279 17.73 -1.40 -1.44
CA ARG A 279 17.63 -0.84 -0.08
C ARG A 279 16.44 -1.35 0.74
N ALA A 280 15.63 -2.24 0.18
CA ALA A 280 14.39 -2.71 0.81
C ALA A 280 14.59 -3.24 2.24
N ASP A 281 15.54 -4.15 2.42
CA ASP A 281 15.77 -4.82 3.71
C ASP A 281 16.27 -3.84 4.78
N SER A 282 17.16 -2.90 4.42
CA SER A 282 17.66 -1.88 5.35
C SER A 282 16.56 -0.92 5.79
N ILE A 283 15.67 -0.50 4.87
CA ILE A 283 14.54 0.37 5.18
C ILE A 283 13.55 -0.35 6.11
N HIS A 284 13.25 -1.62 5.84
CA HIS A 284 12.34 -2.40 6.69
C HIS A 284 12.92 -2.62 8.09
N ALA A 285 14.21 -2.97 8.20
CA ALA A 285 14.88 -3.14 9.49
C ALA A 285 14.86 -1.83 10.31
N GLU A 286 15.10 -0.68 9.67
CA GLU A 286 15.05 0.62 10.35
C GLU A 286 13.63 0.96 10.82
N ARG A 287 12.61 0.67 10.02
CA ARG A 287 11.21 0.85 10.42
C ARG A 287 10.82 -0.02 11.61
N ASP A 288 11.26 -1.27 11.63
CA ASP A 288 11.00 -2.19 12.75
C ASP A 288 11.68 -1.70 14.04
N ARG A 289 12.92 -1.22 13.94
CA ARG A 289 13.64 -0.59 15.05
C ARG A 289 12.87 0.62 15.62
N LYS A 290 12.45 1.55 14.77
CA LYS A 290 11.67 2.73 15.17
C LYS A 290 10.34 2.36 15.84
N LEU A 291 9.65 1.35 15.32
CA LEU A 291 8.40 0.85 15.92
C LEU A 291 8.62 0.27 17.31
N GLU A 292 9.70 -0.50 17.52
CA GLU A 292 10.02 -1.09 18.82
C GLU A 292 10.41 -0.01 19.85
N GLU A 293 11.26 0.93 19.48
CA GLU A 293 11.63 2.06 20.32
C GLU A 293 10.41 2.90 20.74
N ALA A 294 9.48 3.13 19.83
CA ALA A 294 8.26 3.87 20.13
C ALA A 294 7.33 3.10 21.08
N ARG A 295 7.27 1.76 20.98
CA ARG A 295 6.53 0.90 21.93
C ARG A 295 7.13 1.01 23.32
N GLU A 296 8.44 0.92 23.41
CA GLU A 296 9.14 1.03 24.70
C GLU A 296 8.94 2.41 25.34
N LYS A 297 9.09 3.50 24.59
CA LYS A 297 8.82 4.86 25.06
C LYS A 297 7.40 5.02 25.62
N ARG A 298 6.39 4.46 24.94
CA ARG A 298 5.00 4.48 25.43
C ARG A 298 4.83 3.65 26.69
N ARG A 299 5.51 2.52 26.81
CA ARG A 299 5.51 1.68 28.02
C ARG A 299 6.06 2.45 29.23
N LEU A 300 7.23 3.06 29.08
CA LEU A 300 7.88 3.84 30.13
C LEU A 300 7.05 5.05 30.57
N ALA A 301 6.50 5.80 29.60
CA ALA A 301 5.66 6.96 29.91
C ALA A 301 4.42 6.60 30.75
N ARG A 302 3.84 5.41 30.55
CA ARG A 302 2.69 4.95 31.34
C ARG A 302 3.07 4.52 32.74
N HIS A 303 4.20 3.86 32.91
CA HIS A 303 4.67 3.51 34.25
C HIS A 303 4.93 4.77 35.10
N GLN A 304 5.47 5.82 34.47
CA GLN A 304 5.66 7.11 35.17
C GLN A 304 4.36 7.82 35.49
N SER A 305 3.30 7.67 34.69
CA SER A 305 1.99 8.27 34.92
C SER A 305 1.12 7.50 35.93
N ALA A 306 1.49 6.26 36.24
CA ALA A 306 0.79 5.39 37.19
C ALA A 306 1.43 5.34 38.58
N ALA A 307 2.62 5.92 38.75
CA ALA A 307 3.31 6.15 40.03
C ALA A 307 3.00 7.54 40.59
#